data_861ae9f24e8076cfeb4c4d7e2d337976
#
_entry.id   861ae9f24e8076cfeb4c4d7e2d337976
#
_cell.length_a   1.000
_cell.length_b   1.000
_cell.length_c   1.000
_cell.angle_alpha   90.00
_cell.angle_beta   90.00
_cell.angle_gamma   90.00
#
_symmetry.space_group_name_H-M   'P 1'
#
loop_
_entity.id
_entity.type
_entity.pdbx_description
1 polymer ?
#
loop_
_entity_poly.entity_id
_entity_poly.type
_entity_poly.pdbx_seq_one_letter_code
_entity_poly.pdbx_strand_id
1 'polypeptide(L)'
;MTATLRIFVSSVQKELEDERLIVQNLVSTDPFLSAHCVSVLYEIEPASPTKALDGCLEALGGCNVYLLIVGIQYGTLVGEISITHAEYRRAKESGIPVLAFIKGERHVKREEGTVALLAELNTDGPKYKRFGNVIELQKEVRAALVKLLRDRFGIAPTSDENEIAEQTIEATSLFESRSLNRVRWKDLDLTVARSLISVAEKQKPDELTNEDLLAGAMLRGLVWRDAVSDEHYATAAGIVLLARDPSAVFPQCRILADAYRSTEPDGDPRDHEDIRGPMPLAIERAIDFIDRNTRHPMRIVGLNRVRLDEYPVDGLREALVNAAA
;
A
#
# COMPACT_ATOMS: atom_id res chain seq x y z
N MET A 1 3.45 21.92 -17.77
CA MET A 1 4.02 20.79 -17.03
C MET A 1 3.95 21.16 -15.55
N THR A 2 3.07 20.52 -14.79
CA THR A 2 2.98 20.69 -13.35
C THR A 2 4.23 20.06 -12.74
N ALA A 3 5.07 20.86 -12.07
CA ALA A 3 6.29 20.37 -11.43
C ALA A 3 5.89 19.42 -10.28
N THR A 4 6.27 18.15 -10.38
CA THR A 4 6.04 17.16 -9.33
C THR A 4 7.04 17.38 -8.20
N LEU A 5 6.55 17.55 -6.96
CA LEU A 5 7.40 17.68 -5.77
C LEU A 5 8.03 16.34 -5.41
N ARG A 6 9.35 16.31 -5.33
CA ARG A 6 10.11 15.15 -4.86
C ARG A 6 10.30 15.24 -3.34
N ILE A 7 9.80 14.27 -2.61
CA ILE A 7 9.82 14.23 -1.14
C ILE A 7 10.83 13.16 -0.70
N PHE A 8 11.94 13.57 -0.10
CA PHE A 8 12.89 12.64 0.49
C PHE A 8 12.37 12.19 1.86
N VAL A 9 12.15 10.89 2.04
CA VAL A 9 11.68 10.31 3.31
C VAL A 9 12.85 9.73 4.07
N SER A 10 13.20 10.35 5.19
CA SER A 10 14.32 9.98 6.05
C SER A 10 13.86 9.46 7.40
N SER A 11 14.43 8.35 7.84
CA SER A 11 14.22 7.77 9.17
C SER A 11 15.23 6.66 9.45
N VAL A 12 15.25 6.14 10.68
CA VAL A 12 15.96 4.88 11.00
C VAL A 12 15.21 3.72 10.37
N GLN A 13 15.77 3.13 9.30
CA GLN A 13 15.10 2.19 8.41
C GLN A 13 14.50 0.99 9.13
N LYS A 14 15.29 0.28 9.97
CA LYS A 14 14.83 -0.93 10.66
C LYS A 14 13.76 -0.67 11.71
N GLU A 15 13.81 0.48 12.38
CA GLU A 15 12.85 0.82 13.44
C GLU A 15 11.52 1.31 12.86
N LEU A 16 11.58 2.04 11.76
CA LEU A 16 10.45 2.80 11.19
C LEU A 16 10.09 2.33 9.78
N GLU A 17 10.26 1.03 9.51
CA GLU A 17 9.94 0.44 8.20
C GLU A 17 8.47 0.64 7.84
N ASP A 18 7.57 0.40 8.81
CA ASP A 18 6.13 0.56 8.61
C ASP A 18 5.72 2.02 8.37
N GLU A 19 6.32 2.94 9.12
CA GLU A 19 6.08 4.38 8.96
C GLU A 19 6.56 4.89 7.58
N ARG A 20 7.70 4.41 7.11
CA ARG A 20 8.22 4.74 5.78
C ARG A 20 7.29 4.26 4.69
N LEU A 21 6.88 2.99 4.80
CA LEU A 21 5.99 2.35 3.86
C LEU A 21 4.65 3.07 3.78
N ILE A 22 4.06 3.43 4.93
CA ILE A 22 2.77 4.10 4.97
C ILE A 22 2.83 5.50 4.36
N VAL A 23 3.95 6.23 4.54
CA VAL A 23 4.16 7.53 3.90
C VAL A 23 4.32 7.39 2.38
N GLN A 24 5.05 6.37 1.92
CA GLN A 24 5.19 6.06 0.51
C GLN A 24 3.83 5.77 -0.13
N ASN A 25 3.03 4.90 0.51
CA ASN A 25 1.70 4.55 0.04
C ASN A 25 0.77 5.77 0.02
N LEU A 26 0.76 6.57 1.08
CA LEU A 26 -0.03 7.80 1.13
C LEU A 26 0.27 8.71 -0.06
N VAL A 27 1.55 8.96 -0.35
CA VAL A 27 1.94 9.84 -1.46
C VAL A 27 1.53 9.26 -2.81
N SER A 28 1.54 7.93 -2.98
CA SER A 28 1.21 7.27 -4.25
C SER A 28 -0.28 7.01 -4.46
N THR A 29 -1.09 6.90 -3.39
CA THR A 29 -2.49 6.50 -3.46
C THR A 29 -3.48 7.64 -3.14
N ASP A 30 -3.05 8.68 -2.42
CA ASP A 30 -3.90 9.86 -2.19
C ASP A 30 -4.21 10.57 -3.52
N PRO A 31 -5.49 10.83 -3.83
CA PRO A 31 -5.89 11.38 -5.14
C PRO A 31 -5.19 12.69 -5.49
N PHE A 32 -4.99 13.55 -4.50
CA PHE A 32 -4.36 14.85 -4.68
C PHE A 32 -2.83 14.77 -4.65
N LEU A 33 -2.26 14.03 -3.68
CA LEU A 33 -0.81 13.96 -3.53
C LEU A 33 -0.15 13.20 -4.69
N SER A 34 -0.75 12.12 -5.19
CA SER A 34 -0.21 11.34 -6.31
C SER A 34 -0.08 12.13 -7.61
N ALA A 35 -0.93 13.13 -7.81
CA ALA A 35 -0.86 14.04 -8.96
C ALA A 35 0.25 15.10 -8.84
N HIS A 36 0.69 15.42 -7.62
CA HIS A 36 1.58 16.55 -7.35
C HIS A 36 2.89 16.19 -6.65
N CYS A 37 3.00 14.99 -6.08
CA CYS A 37 4.12 14.55 -5.26
C CYS A 37 4.64 13.18 -5.68
N VAL A 38 5.94 12.95 -5.40
CA VAL A 38 6.60 11.65 -5.51
C VAL A 38 7.49 11.47 -4.29
N SER A 39 7.36 10.32 -3.59
CA SER A 39 8.24 9.97 -2.48
C SER A 39 9.53 9.33 -2.98
N VAL A 40 10.64 9.70 -2.39
CA VAL A 40 11.97 9.13 -2.62
C VAL A 40 12.42 8.48 -1.32
N LEU A 41 12.51 7.13 -1.32
CA LEU A 41 13.08 6.35 -0.24
C LEU A 41 14.43 5.83 -0.71
N TYR A 42 15.50 6.27 -0.06
CA TYR A 42 16.82 5.73 -0.35
C TYR A 42 17.00 4.45 0.48
N GLU A 43 17.09 3.31 -0.21
CA GLU A 43 17.46 2.03 0.40
C GLU A 43 18.94 1.79 0.20
N ILE A 44 19.64 1.47 1.31
CA ILE A 44 21.06 1.14 1.27
C ILE A 44 21.16 -0.25 0.59
N GLU A 45 21.53 -0.28 -0.67
CA GLU A 45 21.85 -1.52 -1.35
C GLU A 45 23.08 -2.18 -0.72
N PRO A 46 23.05 -3.47 -0.36
CA PRO A 46 24.13 -4.15 0.32
C PRO A 46 25.48 -4.17 -0.45
N ALA A 47 25.47 -3.90 -1.74
CA ALA A 47 26.60 -4.06 -2.65
C ALA A 47 26.97 -2.81 -3.46
N SER A 48 26.62 -1.60 -3.01
CA SER A 48 27.02 -0.38 -3.73
C SER A 48 28.48 -0.02 -3.46
N PRO A 49 29.29 0.29 -4.49
CA PRO A 49 30.64 0.81 -4.29
C PRO A 49 30.66 2.24 -3.73
N THR A 50 29.53 2.94 -3.73
CA THR A 50 29.35 4.28 -3.18
C THR A 50 29.11 4.16 -1.68
N LYS A 51 29.74 5.02 -0.88
CA LYS A 51 29.45 5.09 0.55
C LYS A 51 27.97 5.43 0.73
N ALA A 52 27.29 4.72 1.61
CA ALA A 52 25.85 4.87 1.85
C ALA A 52 25.43 6.33 2.08
N LEU A 53 26.22 7.07 2.83
CA LEU A 53 25.97 8.49 3.09
C LEU A 53 26.05 9.34 1.81
N ASP A 54 27.03 9.13 0.96
CA ASP A 54 27.22 9.94 -0.26
C ASP A 54 26.05 9.76 -1.23
N GLY A 55 25.57 8.51 -1.39
CA GLY A 55 24.39 8.21 -2.21
C GLY A 55 23.10 8.83 -1.64
N CYS A 56 22.89 8.76 -0.32
CA CYS A 56 21.75 9.41 0.34
C CYS A 56 21.76 10.92 0.13
N LEU A 57 22.92 11.57 0.29
CA LEU A 57 23.07 13.02 0.13
C LEU A 57 22.90 13.46 -1.32
N GLU A 58 23.30 12.65 -2.29
CA GLU A 58 23.07 12.89 -3.71
C GLU A 58 21.58 12.80 -4.04
N ALA A 59 20.88 11.75 -3.58
CA ALA A 59 19.44 11.60 -3.76
C ALA A 59 18.66 12.75 -3.13
N LEU A 60 19.07 13.19 -1.94
CA LEU A 60 18.48 14.34 -1.25
C LEU A 60 18.65 15.63 -2.06
N GLY A 61 19.78 15.83 -2.71
CA GLY A 61 20.05 17.02 -3.54
C GLY A 61 19.07 17.21 -4.71
N GLY A 62 18.42 16.14 -5.15
CA GLY A 62 17.38 16.16 -6.19
C GLY A 62 15.96 16.33 -5.65
N CYS A 63 15.76 16.53 -4.33
CA CYS A 63 14.45 16.60 -3.70
C CYS A 63 14.06 18.04 -3.32
N ASN A 64 12.75 18.28 -3.27
CA ASN A 64 12.15 19.59 -2.97
C ASN A 64 11.69 19.70 -1.52
N VAL A 65 11.49 18.57 -0.85
CA VAL A 65 11.01 18.46 0.53
C VAL A 65 11.77 17.35 1.23
N TYR A 66 12.16 17.60 2.46
CA TYR A 66 12.75 16.61 3.37
C TYR A 66 11.74 16.25 4.45
N LEU A 67 11.28 15.00 4.47
CA LEU A 67 10.35 14.47 5.45
C LEU A 67 11.12 13.57 6.41
N LEU A 68 11.21 14.01 7.66
CA LEU A 68 11.95 13.33 8.73
C LEU A 68 10.98 12.62 9.68
N ILE A 69 11.17 11.32 9.88
CA ILE A 69 10.47 10.55 10.91
C ILE A 69 11.46 10.10 11.97
N VAL A 70 11.24 10.50 13.21
CA VAL A 70 12.15 10.22 14.35
C VAL A 70 11.47 9.25 15.31
N GLY A 71 12.14 8.11 15.57
CA GLY A 71 11.74 7.11 16.56
C GLY A 71 12.53 7.21 17.87
N ILE A 72 12.92 6.04 18.37
CA ILE A 72 13.71 5.86 19.60
C ILE A 72 15.21 5.78 19.26
N GLN A 73 15.54 4.99 18.22
CA GLN A 73 16.91 4.69 17.84
C GLN A 73 17.55 5.86 17.08
N TYR A 74 18.88 5.99 17.24
CA TYR A 74 19.66 6.99 16.51
C TYR A 74 20.07 6.50 15.12
N GLY A 75 20.14 5.20 14.95
CA GLY A 75 20.46 4.55 13.67
C GLY A 75 21.96 4.37 13.42
N THR A 76 22.30 4.06 12.16
CA THR A 76 23.68 3.74 11.77
C THR A 76 24.57 4.96 11.79
N LEU A 77 25.70 4.88 12.50
CA LEU A 77 26.69 5.95 12.60
C LEU A 77 27.60 5.98 11.36
N VAL A 78 27.86 7.20 10.88
CA VAL A 78 28.91 7.49 9.91
C VAL A 78 29.78 8.60 10.52
N GLY A 79 30.93 8.22 11.07
CA GLY A 79 31.72 9.08 11.94
C GLY A 79 31.05 9.26 13.32
N GLU A 80 30.77 10.50 13.70
CA GLU A 80 30.21 10.85 15.01
C GLU A 80 28.69 10.99 15.02
N ILE A 81 28.05 11.04 13.84
CA ILE A 81 26.60 11.23 13.71
C ILE A 81 25.96 10.11 12.87
N SER A 82 24.64 9.93 13.02
CA SER A 82 23.91 8.97 12.20
C SER A 82 23.66 9.51 10.79
N ILE A 83 23.39 8.59 9.85
CA ILE A 83 23.03 8.93 8.45
C ILE A 83 21.82 9.88 8.46
N THR A 84 20.75 9.56 9.19
CA THR A 84 19.55 10.39 9.31
C THR A 84 19.85 11.80 9.83
N HIS A 85 20.78 11.91 10.78
CA HIS A 85 21.20 13.22 11.33
C HIS A 85 22.03 14.01 10.30
N ALA A 86 22.90 13.35 9.56
CA ALA A 86 23.67 13.98 8.46
C ALA A 86 22.76 14.47 7.33
N GLU A 87 21.74 13.67 6.96
CA GLU A 87 20.72 14.05 5.97
C GLU A 87 19.93 15.28 6.42
N TYR A 88 19.53 15.33 7.70
CA TYR A 88 18.83 16.48 8.27
C TYR A 88 19.67 17.76 8.15
N ARG A 89 20.95 17.70 8.56
CA ARG A 89 21.86 18.85 8.44
C ARG A 89 22.05 19.29 7.00
N ARG A 90 22.20 18.32 6.09
CA ARG A 90 22.32 18.60 4.66
C ARG A 90 21.09 19.27 4.08
N ALA A 91 19.90 18.78 4.42
CA ALA A 91 18.63 19.39 4.00
C ALA A 91 18.52 20.85 4.45
N LYS A 92 18.90 21.12 5.71
CA LYS A 92 18.92 22.46 6.28
C LYS A 92 19.92 23.37 5.57
N GLU A 93 21.17 22.92 5.37
CA GLU A 93 22.20 23.66 4.66
C GLU A 93 21.78 23.99 3.22
N SER A 94 21.09 23.08 2.56
CA SER A 94 20.58 23.27 1.20
C SER A 94 19.30 24.09 1.13
N GLY A 95 18.74 24.54 2.26
CA GLY A 95 17.49 25.30 2.31
C GLY A 95 16.25 24.49 1.91
N ILE A 96 16.34 23.16 1.94
CA ILE A 96 15.20 22.27 1.65
C ILE A 96 14.22 22.33 2.82
N PRO A 97 12.89 22.55 2.58
CA PRO A 97 11.89 22.55 3.63
C PRO A 97 11.85 21.22 4.38
N VAL A 98 11.87 21.32 5.70
CA VAL A 98 11.82 20.16 6.61
C VAL A 98 10.43 19.98 7.17
N LEU A 99 9.84 18.80 6.97
CA LEU A 99 8.63 18.33 7.64
C LEU A 99 9.03 17.23 8.63
N ALA A 100 8.88 17.46 9.93
CA ALA A 100 9.34 16.52 10.95
C ALA A 100 8.19 15.91 11.74
N PHE A 101 8.26 14.59 11.93
CA PHE A 101 7.27 13.77 12.64
C PHE A 101 7.99 12.92 13.68
N ILE A 102 7.51 12.94 14.95
CA ILE A 102 8.15 12.25 16.06
C ILE A 102 7.23 11.20 16.62
N LYS A 103 7.65 9.93 16.56
CA LYS A 103 6.89 8.79 17.10
C LYS A 103 6.87 8.84 18.63
N GLY A 104 5.68 8.71 19.21
CA GLY A 104 5.44 8.61 20.66
C GLY A 104 5.49 9.94 21.41
N GLU A 105 5.19 9.85 22.70
CA GLU A 105 5.05 10.97 23.62
C GLU A 105 6.40 11.60 24.03
N ARG A 106 6.33 12.77 24.70
CA ARG A 106 7.55 13.51 25.13
C ARG A 106 8.42 12.74 26.13
N HIS A 107 7.80 11.93 26.97
CA HIS A 107 8.48 11.17 28.03
C HIS A 107 9.11 9.85 27.56
N VAL A 108 8.94 9.48 26.29
CA VAL A 108 9.57 8.28 25.72
C VAL A 108 11.08 8.41 25.78
N LYS A 109 11.73 7.42 26.41
CA LYS A 109 13.20 7.36 26.51
C LYS A 109 13.77 7.03 25.13
N ARG A 110 14.71 7.86 24.66
CA ARG A 110 15.38 7.74 23.38
C ARG A 110 16.89 7.60 23.56
N GLU A 111 17.56 7.09 22.54
CA GLU A 111 19.01 7.08 22.51
C GLU A 111 19.59 8.50 22.57
N GLU A 112 20.78 8.65 23.12
CA GLU A 112 21.44 9.94 23.36
C GLU A 112 21.59 10.76 22.05
N GLY A 113 21.99 10.10 20.97
CA GLY A 113 22.08 10.75 19.65
C GLY A 113 20.74 11.22 19.10
N THR A 114 19.65 10.48 19.35
CA THR A 114 18.29 10.90 18.97
C THR A 114 17.86 12.13 19.78
N VAL A 115 18.20 12.17 21.07
CA VAL A 115 17.94 13.36 21.91
C VAL A 115 18.69 14.57 21.38
N ALA A 116 19.96 14.41 20.96
CA ALA A 116 20.76 15.48 20.36
C ALA A 116 20.15 16.00 19.03
N LEU A 117 19.68 15.08 18.15
CA LEU A 117 18.97 15.45 16.92
C LEU A 117 17.70 16.24 17.22
N LEU A 118 16.90 15.81 18.20
CA LEU A 118 15.68 16.53 18.60
C LEU A 118 15.98 17.91 19.22
N ALA A 119 17.08 18.05 19.95
CA ALA A 119 17.52 19.33 20.49
C ALA A 119 17.92 20.29 19.36
N GLU A 120 18.65 19.81 18.36
CA GLU A 120 19.00 20.59 17.17
C GLU A 120 17.74 21.01 16.40
N LEU A 121 16.81 20.09 16.16
CA LEU A 121 15.53 20.35 15.51
C LEU A 121 14.71 21.43 16.24
N ASN A 122 14.67 21.39 17.58
CA ASN A 122 14.01 22.42 18.39
C ASN A 122 14.66 23.80 18.27
N THR A 123 15.99 23.85 18.19
CA THR A 123 16.76 25.09 18.06
C THR A 123 16.58 25.70 16.68
N ASP A 124 16.51 24.88 15.65
CA ASP A 124 16.38 25.30 14.26
C ASP A 124 14.99 25.81 13.88
N GLY A 125 13.98 25.53 14.70
CA GLY A 125 12.66 26.16 14.62
C GLY A 125 11.60 25.50 13.72
N PRO A 126 11.86 24.41 12.95
CA PRO A 126 10.76 23.75 12.24
C PRO A 126 9.75 23.19 13.24
N LYS A 127 8.46 23.48 13.00
CA LYS A 127 7.38 22.86 13.79
C LYS A 127 7.28 21.39 13.44
N TYR A 128 7.39 20.53 14.44
CA TYR A 128 7.18 19.10 14.28
C TYR A 128 5.82 18.67 14.85
N LYS A 129 5.35 17.54 14.39
CA LYS A 129 4.16 16.86 14.90
C LYS A 129 4.53 15.55 15.57
N ARG A 130 3.79 15.16 16.61
CA ARG A 130 3.90 13.85 17.25
C ARG A 130 2.78 12.96 16.78
N PHE A 131 3.06 11.66 16.73
CA PHE A 131 2.10 10.62 16.39
C PHE A 131 2.31 9.38 17.24
N GLY A 132 1.23 8.67 17.57
CA GLY A 132 1.25 7.42 18.32
C GLY A 132 1.17 6.18 17.43
N ASN A 133 0.53 6.29 16.27
CA ASN A 133 0.29 5.20 15.33
C ASN A 133 0.38 5.67 13.89
N VAL A 134 0.37 4.71 12.95
CA VAL A 134 0.55 4.97 11.52
C VAL A 134 -0.60 5.77 10.89
N ILE A 135 -1.82 5.62 11.39
CA ILE A 135 -2.99 6.36 10.90
C ILE A 135 -2.85 7.85 11.25
N GLU A 136 -2.41 8.15 12.47
CA GLU A 136 -2.09 9.52 12.86
C GLU A 136 -0.97 10.10 12.01
N LEU A 137 0.09 9.32 11.74
CA LEU A 137 1.18 9.74 10.86
C LEU A 137 0.67 10.10 9.48
N GLN A 138 -0.17 9.25 8.86
CA GLN A 138 -0.77 9.52 7.55
C GLN A 138 -1.55 10.84 7.54
N LYS A 139 -2.43 11.04 8.52
CA LYS A 139 -3.24 12.26 8.65
C LYS A 139 -2.36 13.52 8.77
N GLU A 140 -1.33 13.47 9.62
CA GLU A 140 -0.43 14.61 9.84
C GLU A 140 0.49 14.87 8.64
N VAL A 141 1.00 13.83 7.98
CA VAL A 141 1.82 13.96 6.76
C VAL A 141 1.00 14.54 5.63
N ARG A 142 -0.22 14.01 5.39
CA ARG A 142 -1.14 14.55 4.39
C ARG A 142 -1.42 16.02 4.62
N ALA A 143 -1.80 16.39 5.84
CA ALA A 143 -2.11 17.78 6.18
C ALA A 143 -0.90 18.72 5.96
N ALA A 144 0.32 18.25 6.29
CA ALA A 144 1.54 19.04 6.08
C ALA A 144 1.87 19.24 4.60
N LEU A 145 1.74 18.17 3.78
CA LEU A 145 1.99 18.24 2.33
C LEU A 145 0.94 19.09 1.60
N VAL A 146 -0.34 18.92 1.92
CA VAL A 146 -1.43 19.74 1.36
C VAL A 146 -1.21 21.22 1.70
N LYS A 147 -0.82 21.50 2.95
CA LYS A 147 -0.50 22.86 3.36
C LYS A 147 0.68 23.42 2.58
N LEU A 148 1.76 22.64 2.42
CA LEU A 148 2.95 23.05 1.68
C LEU A 148 2.61 23.39 0.22
N LEU A 149 1.81 22.53 -0.44
CA LEU A 149 1.36 22.73 -1.82
C LEU A 149 0.50 23.99 -1.96
N ARG A 150 -0.41 24.22 -1.01
CA ARG A 150 -1.24 25.42 -0.97
C ARG A 150 -0.40 26.69 -0.78
N ASP A 151 0.49 26.68 0.22
CA ASP A 151 1.28 27.86 0.58
C ASP A 151 2.31 28.25 -0.49
N ARG A 152 2.87 27.26 -1.22
CA ARG A 152 3.90 27.53 -2.23
C ARG A 152 3.40 27.64 -3.66
N PHE A 153 2.36 26.90 -4.00
CA PHE A 153 1.90 26.77 -5.39
C PHE A 153 0.43 27.18 -5.59
N GLY A 154 -0.29 27.50 -4.51
CA GLY A 154 -1.71 27.84 -4.56
C GLY A 154 -2.63 26.68 -4.93
N ILE A 155 -2.13 25.42 -4.80
CA ILE A 155 -2.83 24.20 -5.18
C ILE A 155 -3.45 23.59 -3.94
N ALA A 156 -4.74 23.25 -3.99
CA ALA A 156 -5.45 22.63 -2.87
C ALA A 156 -6.37 21.52 -3.40
N PRO A 157 -6.60 20.45 -2.59
CA PRO A 157 -7.50 19.38 -2.96
C PRO A 157 -8.96 19.86 -3.03
N THR A 158 -9.73 19.20 -3.87
CA THR A 158 -11.19 19.35 -3.93
C THR A 158 -11.85 18.67 -2.72
N SER A 159 -13.16 18.91 -2.54
CA SER A 159 -13.93 18.24 -1.48
C SER A 159 -13.94 16.73 -1.66
N ASP A 160 -14.14 16.26 -2.89
CA ASP A 160 -14.21 14.83 -3.24
C ASP A 160 -12.87 14.13 -3.00
N GLU A 161 -11.74 14.76 -3.38
CA GLU A 161 -10.38 14.23 -3.09
C GLU A 161 -10.11 14.13 -1.59
N ASN A 162 -10.62 15.06 -0.79
CA ASN A 162 -10.49 14.99 0.66
C ASN A 162 -11.31 13.84 1.26
N GLU A 163 -12.56 13.66 0.84
CA GLU A 163 -13.42 12.59 1.31
C GLU A 163 -12.85 11.20 0.97
N ILE A 164 -12.39 11.00 -0.26
CA ILE A 164 -11.74 9.75 -0.70
C ILE A 164 -10.49 9.49 0.12
N ALA A 165 -9.65 10.50 0.35
CA ALA A 165 -8.42 10.35 1.12
C ALA A 165 -8.69 9.97 2.57
N GLU A 166 -9.69 10.55 3.22
CA GLU A 166 -10.07 10.21 4.60
C GLU A 166 -10.54 8.75 4.69
N GLN A 167 -11.41 8.31 3.78
CA GLN A 167 -11.88 6.92 3.70
C GLN A 167 -10.72 5.95 3.46
N THR A 168 -9.79 6.29 2.57
CA THR A 168 -8.60 5.46 2.27
C THR A 168 -7.69 5.32 3.49
N ILE A 169 -7.42 6.41 4.22
CA ILE A 169 -6.58 6.38 5.43
C ILE A 169 -7.21 5.51 6.51
N GLU A 170 -8.54 5.55 6.68
CA GLU A 170 -9.25 4.75 7.68
C GLU A 170 -9.27 3.25 7.33
N ALA A 171 -9.28 2.91 6.05
CA ALA A 171 -9.30 1.54 5.56
C ALA A 171 -7.91 0.92 5.39
N THR A 172 -6.81 1.70 5.54
CA THR A 172 -5.46 1.20 5.23
C THR A 172 -4.97 0.17 6.25
N SER A 173 -4.66 -1.03 5.77
CA SER A 173 -3.90 -2.05 6.49
C SER A 173 -2.42 -1.99 6.09
N LEU A 174 -1.52 -2.09 7.08
CA LEU A 174 -0.07 -2.09 6.85
C LEU A 174 0.40 -3.24 5.94
N PHE A 175 -0.17 -4.42 6.13
CA PHE A 175 0.19 -5.59 5.34
C PHE A 175 -0.25 -5.44 3.89
N GLU A 176 -1.49 -5.01 3.66
CA GLU A 176 -2.06 -4.83 2.33
C GLU A 176 -1.35 -3.74 1.52
N SER A 177 -0.88 -2.70 2.21
CA SER A 177 -0.18 -1.57 1.60
C SER A 177 1.30 -1.85 1.33
N ARG A 178 1.83 -3.00 1.78
CA ARG A 178 3.25 -3.32 1.62
C ARG A 178 3.63 -3.40 0.15
N SER A 179 4.53 -2.52 -0.28
CA SER A 179 5.07 -2.54 -1.63
C SER A 179 5.98 -3.75 -1.84
N LEU A 180 5.76 -4.46 -2.92
CA LEU A 180 6.56 -5.62 -3.29
C LEU A 180 7.16 -5.37 -4.68
N ASN A 181 8.46 -5.05 -4.75
CA ASN A 181 9.18 -4.78 -6.01
C ASN A 181 9.35 -6.04 -6.89
N ARG A 182 8.44 -7.01 -6.77
CA ARG A 182 8.53 -8.30 -7.45
C ARG A 182 7.57 -8.43 -8.62
N VAL A 183 6.42 -7.77 -8.56
CA VAL A 183 5.36 -7.89 -9.57
C VAL A 183 5.03 -6.51 -10.12
N ARG A 184 5.29 -6.31 -11.41
CA ARG A 184 5.01 -5.06 -12.10
C ARG A 184 3.55 -4.99 -12.51
N TRP A 185 3.01 -3.78 -12.64
CA TRP A 185 1.66 -3.54 -13.15
C TRP A 185 1.34 -4.31 -14.42
N LYS A 186 2.24 -4.32 -15.39
CA LYS A 186 2.07 -5.00 -16.69
C LYS A 186 2.00 -6.53 -16.60
N ASP A 187 2.47 -7.12 -15.50
CA ASP A 187 2.49 -8.57 -15.27
C ASP A 187 1.22 -9.05 -14.54
N LEU A 188 0.37 -8.11 -14.08
CA LEU A 188 -0.92 -8.38 -13.44
C LEU A 188 -1.99 -8.76 -14.48
N ASP A 189 -3.09 -9.30 -14.03
CA ASP A 189 -4.25 -9.58 -14.85
C ASP A 189 -5.09 -8.31 -15.05
N LEU A 190 -4.82 -7.62 -16.17
CA LEU A 190 -5.52 -6.37 -16.48
C LEU A 190 -7.00 -6.58 -16.83
N THR A 191 -7.44 -7.79 -17.13
CA THR A 191 -8.86 -8.10 -17.35
C THR A 191 -9.60 -8.07 -16.02
N VAL A 192 -9.03 -8.70 -14.99
CA VAL A 192 -9.56 -8.64 -13.62
C VAL A 192 -9.51 -7.21 -13.09
N ALA A 193 -8.39 -6.51 -13.29
CA ALA A 193 -8.27 -5.11 -12.90
C ALA A 193 -9.38 -4.24 -13.53
N ARG A 194 -9.63 -4.42 -14.83
CA ARG A 194 -10.68 -3.71 -15.57
C ARG A 194 -12.06 -3.98 -14.98
N SER A 195 -12.37 -5.24 -14.68
CA SER A 195 -13.64 -5.61 -14.06
C SER A 195 -13.84 -4.97 -12.69
N LEU A 196 -12.84 -5.04 -11.81
CA LEU A 196 -12.92 -4.49 -10.45
C LEU A 196 -13.03 -2.96 -10.46
N ILE A 197 -12.19 -2.29 -11.25
CA ILE A 197 -12.14 -0.83 -11.29
C ILE A 197 -13.40 -0.28 -11.95
N SER A 198 -13.93 -0.92 -13.01
CA SER A 198 -15.17 -0.48 -13.66
C SER A 198 -16.37 -0.47 -12.70
N VAL A 199 -16.47 -1.48 -11.86
CA VAL A 199 -17.53 -1.55 -10.82
C VAL A 199 -17.33 -0.43 -9.78
N ALA A 200 -16.11 -0.22 -9.34
CA ALA A 200 -15.80 0.77 -8.32
C ALA A 200 -15.96 2.22 -8.83
N GLU A 201 -15.66 2.48 -10.11
CA GLU A 201 -15.85 3.78 -10.76
C GLU A 201 -17.26 3.99 -11.32
N LYS A 202 -18.13 2.95 -11.27
CA LYS A 202 -19.47 2.94 -11.87
C LYS A 202 -19.44 3.28 -13.38
N GLN A 203 -18.39 2.83 -14.08
CA GLN A 203 -18.17 3.00 -15.51
C GLN A 203 -18.25 1.64 -16.21
N LYS A 204 -18.43 1.66 -17.52
CA LYS A 204 -18.38 0.43 -18.30
C LYS A 204 -16.92 0.00 -18.52
N PRO A 205 -16.63 -1.31 -18.48
CA PRO A 205 -15.26 -1.81 -18.68
C PRO A 205 -14.60 -1.31 -19.98
N ASP A 206 -15.35 -1.20 -21.06
CA ASP A 206 -14.86 -0.79 -22.38
C ASP A 206 -14.58 0.72 -22.49
N GLU A 207 -15.06 1.53 -21.56
CA GLU A 207 -14.85 2.98 -21.51
C GLU A 207 -13.55 3.35 -20.78
N LEU A 208 -12.96 2.44 -20.00
CA LEU A 208 -11.74 2.67 -19.23
C LEU A 208 -10.50 2.52 -20.11
N THR A 209 -9.66 3.54 -20.17
CA THR A 209 -8.32 3.45 -20.78
C THR A 209 -7.35 2.70 -19.86
N ASN A 210 -6.17 2.35 -20.36
CA ASN A 210 -5.13 1.74 -19.51
C ASN A 210 -4.58 2.74 -18.47
N GLU A 211 -4.61 4.03 -18.76
CA GLU A 211 -4.23 5.09 -17.82
C GLU A 211 -5.26 5.20 -16.68
N ASP A 212 -6.56 5.15 -17.01
CA ASP A 212 -7.63 5.13 -16.00
C ASP A 212 -7.54 3.89 -15.09
N LEU A 213 -7.22 2.73 -15.68
CA LEU A 213 -7.02 1.50 -14.91
C LEU A 213 -5.87 1.61 -13.93
N LEU A 214 -4.74 2.14 -14.37
CA LEU A 214 -3.58 2.35 -13.52
C LEU A 214 -3.89 3.35 -12.41
N ALA A 215 -4.49 4.48 -12.75
CA ALA A 215 -4.88 5.51 -11.79
C ALA A 215 -5.88 4.95 -10.76
N GLY A 216 -6.89 4.21 -11.21
CA GLY A 216 -7.87 3.56 -10.34
C GLY A 216 -7.27 2.50 -9.42
N ALA A 217 -6.26 1.74 -9.89
CA ALA A 217 -5.53 0.77 -9.09
C ALA A 217 -4.64 1.45 -8.04
N MET A 218 -3.96 2.53 -8.42
CA MET A 218 -3.14 3.34 -7.50
C MET A 218 -4.01 3.97 -6.40
N LEU A 219 -5.14 4.56 -6.77
CA LEU A 219 -6.08 5.18 -5.84
C LEU A 219 -6.58 4.21 -4.76
N ARG A 220 -6.67 2.92 -5.09
CA ARG A 220 -7.11 1.86 -4.16
C ARG A 220 -5.97 1.15 -3.45
N GLY A 221 -4.75 1.64 -3.58
CA GLY A 221 -3.58 1.03 -2.95
C GLY A 221 -3.22 -0.36 -3.49
N LEU A 222 -3.68 -0.71 -4.70
CA LEU A 222 -3.33 -1.99 -5.34
C LEU A 222 -1.99 -1.94 -6.06
N VAL A 223 -1.59 -0.74 -6.46
CA VAL A 223 -0.36 -0.46 -7.21
C VAL A 223 0.29 0.80 -6.66
N TRP A 224 1.60 0.84 -6.64
CA TRP A 224 2.38 2.01 -6.27
C TRP A 224 3.44 2.31 -7.35
N ARG A 225 3.88 3.57 -7.40
CA ARG A 225 4.91 4.03 -8.33
C ARG A 225 6.26 4.11 -7.62
N ASP A 226 7.27 3.46 -8.15
CA ASP A 226 8.64 3.64 -7.69
C ASP A 226 9.20 4.95 -8.23
N ALA A 227 9.58 5.84 -7.32
CA ALA A 227 10.08 7.16 -7.65
C ALA A 227 11.45 7.15 -8.36
N VAL A 228 12.22 6.07 -8.21
CA VAL A 228 13.58 5.95 -8.77
C VAL A 228 13.52 5.40 -10.19
N SER A 229 12.81 4.29 -10.38
CA SER A 229 12.71 3.62 -11.69
C SER A 229 11.56 4.12 -12.55
N ASP A 230 10.65 4.90 -11.99
CA ASP A 230 9.38 5.33 -12.61
C ASP A 230 8.44 4.16 -12.99
N GLU A 231 8.74 2.96 -12.51
CA GLU A 231 7.96 1.75 -12.74
C GLU A 231 6.83 1.61 -11.70
N HIS A 232 5.79 0.89 -12.08
CA HIS A 232 4.64 0.61 -11.24
C HIS A 232 4.64 -0.84 -10.78
N TYR A 233 4.52 -1.05 -9.46
CA TYR A 233 4.57 -2.35 -8.81
C TYR A 233 3.30 -2.61 -8.00
N ALA A 234 2.93 -3.89 -7.90
CA ALA A 234 1.81 -4.31 -7.07
C ALA A 234 2.13 -4.18 -5.57
N THR A 235 1.13 -3.81 -4.79
CA THR A 235 1.13 -4.01 -3.33
C THR A 235 0.76 -5.45 -2.98
N ALA A 236 0.78 -5.83 -1.70
CA ALA A 236 0.29 -7.14 -1.27
C ALA A 236 -1.18 -7.35 -1.68
N ALA A 237 -2.04 -6.35 -1.46
CA ALA A 237 -3.43 -6.37 -1.92
C ALA A 237 -3.54 -6.50 -3.44
N GLY A 238 -2.71 -5.74 -4.17
CA GLY A 238 -2.65 -5.84 -5.63
C GLY A 238 -2.27 -7.22 -6.13
N ILE A 239 -1.34 -7.89 -5.45
CA ILE A 239 -0.96 -9.26 -5.79
C ILE A 239 -2.11 -10.23 -5.55
N VAL A 240 -2.74 -10.19 -4.37
CA VAL A 240 -3.86 -11.08 -4.02
C VAL A 240 -5.02 -10.92 -4.99
N LEU A 241 -5.35 -9.69 -5.35
CA LEU A 241 -6.53 -9.40 -6.18
C LEU A 241 -6.27 -9.49 -7.69
N LEU A 242 -5.04 -9.22 -8.16
CA LEU A 242 -4.77 -9.00 -9.58
C LEU A 242 -3.66 -9.89 -10.15
N ALA A 243 -2.81 -10.54 -9.34
CA ALA A 243 -1.78 -11.41 -9.89
C ALA A 243 -2.39 -12.69 -10.49
N ARG A 244 -1.85 -13.13 -11.63
CA ARG A 244 -2.30 -14.37 -12.30
C ARG A 244 -2.10 -15.62 -11.44
N ASP A 245 -1.09 -15.61 -10.59
CA ASP A 245 -0.87 -16.62 -9.55
C ASP A 245 -0.33 -15.95 -8.28
N PRO A 246 -1.21 -15.50 -7.38
CA PRO A 246 -0.80 -14.92 -6.10
C PRO A 246 0.01 -15.89 -5.24
N SER A 247 -0.20 -17.20 -5.39
CA SER A 247 0.48 -18.24 -4.60
C SER A 247 1.99 -18.33 -4.88
N ALA A 248 2.44 -17.80 -6.01
CA ALA A 248 3.87 -17.67 -6.33
C ALA A 248 4.60 -16.68 -5.40
N VAL A 249 3.87 -15.71 -4.81
CA VAL A 249 4.41 -14.72 -3.87
C VAL A 249 3.98 -15.05 -2.45
N PHE A 250 2.72 -15.42 -2.27
CA PHE A 250 2.10 -15.79 -0.99
C PHE A 250 1.57 -17.22 -1.09
N PRO A 251 2.33 -18.25 -0.67
CA PRO A 251 1.93 -19.65 -0.84
C PRO A 251 0.57 -20.02 -0.25
N GLN A 252 0.09 -19.25 0.72
CA GLN A 252 -1.23 -19.40 1.34
C GLN A 252 -2.39 -18.86 0.48
N CYS A 253 -2.12 -18.00 -0.52
CA CYS A 253 -3.16 -17.40 -1.37
C CYS A 253 -3.63 -18.40 -2.45
N ARG A 254 -4.27 -19.49 -2.00
CA ARG A 254 -4.92 -20.51 -2.82
C ARG A 254 -6.06 -21.14 -2.04
N ILE A 255 -7.01 -21.73 -2.73
CA ILE A 255 -8.13 -22.46 -2.12
C ILE A 255 -7.94 -23.95 -2.44
N LEU A 256 -7.81 -24.77 -1.41
CA LEU A 256 -7.82 -26.21 -1.53
C LEU A 256 -9.25 -26.71 -1.29
N ALA A 257 -9.84 -27.32 -2.28
CA ALA A 257 -11.21 -27.79 -2.24
C ALA A 257 -11.26 -29.31 -2.40
N ASP A 258 -11.83 -30.00 -1.40
CA ASP A 258 -12.01 -31.45 -1.36
C ASP A 258 -13.47 -31.81 -1.15
N ALA A 259 -13.98 -32.74 -1.95
CA ALA A 259 -15.31 -33.30 -1.76
C ALA A 259 -15.23 -34.80 -1.44
N TYR A 260 -15.77 -35.20 -0.30
CA TYR A 260 -15.77 -36.58 0.17
C TYR A 260 -17.13 -37.26 -0.12
N ARG A 261 -17.16 -38.60 -0.09
CA ARG A 261 -18.38 -39.40 -0.31
C ARG A 261 -19.24 -39.52 0.96
N SER A 262 -18.61 -39.37 2.10
CA SER A 262 -19.23 -39.48 3.43
C SER A 262 -19.07 -38.21 4.22
N THR A 263 -19.75 -38.12 5.38
CA THR A 263 -19.54 -36.99 6.32
C THR A 263 -18.24 -37.07 7.07
N GLU A 264 -17.55 -38.20 7.04
CA GLU A 264 -16.22 -38.38 7.59
C GLU A 264 -15.19 -38.30 6.47
N PRO A 265 -14.13 -37.50 6.63
CA PRO A 265 -13.05 -37.33 5.64
C PRO A 265 -12.06 -38.51 5.68
N ASP A 266 -12.56 -39.74 5.43
CA ASP A 266 -11.76 -40.95 5.36
C ASP A 266 -11.45 -41.33 3.92
N GLY A 267 -10.18 -41.56 3.62
CA GLY A 267 -9.71 -41.96 2.29
C GLY A 267 -9.53 -40.79 1.32
N ASP A 268 -9.42 -41.12 0.03
CA ASP A 268 -9.21 -40.14 -1.02
C ASP A 268 -10.48 -39.33 -1.31
N PRO A 269 -10.38 -38.02 -1.53
CA PRO A 269 -11.54 -37.22 -1.92
C PRO A 269 -12.12 -37.69 -3.26
N ARG A 270 -13.45 -37.58 -3.42
CA ARG A 270 -14.14 -37.87 -4.66
C ARG A 270 -13.78 -36.89 -5.78
N ASP A 271 -13.59 -35.64 -5.41
CA ASP A 271 -13.19 -34.52 -6.25
C ASP A 271 -12.23 -33.64 -5.47
N HIS A 272 -11.18 -33.16 -6.14
CA HIS A 272 -10.12 -32.34 -5.54
C HIS A 272 -9.73 -31.23 -6.52
N GLU A 273 -9.57 -30.01 -6.02
CA GLU A 273 -9.08 -28.90 -6.82
C GLU A 273 -8.16 -27.99 -5.99
N ASP A 274 -6.95 -27.72 -6.49
CA ASP A 274 -6.06 -26.66 -6.01
C ASP A 274 -6.33 -25.39 -6.84
N ILE A 275 -7.18 -24.52 -6.31
CA ILE A 275 -7.66 -23.32 -7.00
C ILE A 275 -6.66 -22.19 -6.79
N ARG A 276 -6.02 -21.77 -7.86
CA ARG A 276 -5.07 -20.66 -7.91
C ARG A 276 -5.57 -19.60 -8.87
N GLY A 277 -5.12 -18.37 -8.68
CA GLY A 277 -5.47 -17.23 -9.52
C GLY A 277 -5.84 -16.01 -8.71
N PRO A 278 -6.15 -14.89 -9.37
CA PRO A 278 -6.66 -13.71 -8.70
C PRO A 278 -7.83 -14.07 -7.78
N MET A 279 -7.80 -13.60 -6.54
CA MET A 279 -8.77 -14.02 -5.52
C MET A 279 -10.25 -13.89 -5.95
N PRO A 280 -10.66 -12.84 -6.68
CA PRO A 280 -12.05 -12.77 -7.19
C PRO A 280 -12.41 -13.96 -8.09
N LEU A 281 -11.51 -14.39 -8.97
CA LEU A 281 -11.74 -15.55 -9.85
C LEU A 281 -11.62 -16.88 -9.09
N ALA A 282 -10.73 -16.94 -8.09
CA ALA A 282 -10.58 -18.13 -7.26
C ALA A 282 -11.86 -18.39 -6.45
N ILE A 283 -12.52 -17.36 -5.93
CA ILE A 283 -13.81 -17.45 -5.25
C ILE A 283 -14.90 -17.98 -6.19
N GLU A 284 -15.00 -17.46 -7.42
CA GLU A 284 -15.98 -17.98 -8.41
C GLU A 284 -15.75 -19.47 -8.70
N ARG A 285 -14.50 -19.88 -8.93
CA ARG A 285 -14.15 -21.28 -9.14
C ARG A 285 -14.46 -22.16 -7.92
N ALA A 286 -14.29 -21.64 -6.71
CA ALA A 286 -14.66 -22.37 -5.49
C ALA A 286 -16.18 -22.55 -5.40
N ILE A 287 -16.97 -21.55 -5.79
CA ILE A 287 -18.43 -21.67 -5.89
C ILE A 287 -18.82 -22.74 -6.93
N ASP A 288 -18.18 -22.75 -8.10
CA ASP A 288 -18.39 -23.76 -9.13
C ASP A 288 -18.01 -25.17 -8.65
N PHE A 289 -16.92 -25.29 -7.86
CA PHE A 289 -16.54 -26.55 -7.22
C PHE A 289 -17.61 -27.05 -6.26
N ILE A 290 -18.16 -26.17 -5.42
CA ILE A 290 -19.22 -26.51 -4.47
C ILE A 290 -20.50 -26.89 -5.25
N ASP A 291 -20.89 -26.11 -6.26
CA ASP A 291 -22.08 -26.37 -7.07
C ASP A 291 -22.04 -27.77 -7.70
N ARG A 292 -20.93 -28.14 -8.35
CA ARG A 292 -20.81 -29.48 -8.99
C ARG A 292 -20.73 -30.65 -8.02
N ASN A 293 -20.42 -30.38 -6.75
CA ASN A 293 -20.27 -31.39 -5.69
C ASN A 293 -21.44 -31.45 -4.71
N THR A 294 -22.47 -30.61 -4.87
CA THR A 294 -23.68 -30.57 -4.04
C THR A 294 -24.90 -31.11 -4.79
N ARG A 295 -25.99 -31.26 -4.09
CA ARG A 295 -27.25 -31.81 -4.68
C ARG A 295 -28.13 -30.65 -5.13
N HIS A 296 -28.76 -30.86 -6.28
CA HIS A 296 -29.71 -29.90 -6.85
C HIS A 296 -31.04 -30.57 -7.14
N PRO A 297 -31.81 -30.94 -6.09
CA PRO A 297 -33.12 -31.54 -6.30
C PRO A 297 -34.05 -30.58 -7.05
N MET A 298 -34.83 -31.12 -7.96
CA MET A 298 -35.83 -30.34 -8.68
C MET A 298 -37.20 -30.47 -8.02
N ARG A 299 -37.86 -29.34 -7.81
CA ARG A 299 -39.26 -29.29 -7.36
C ARG A 299 -40.15 -28.77 -8.47
N ILE A 300 -41.31 -29.39 -8.64
CA ILE A 300 -42.31 -28.89 -9.57
C ILE A 300 -43.20 -27.91 -8.81
N VAL A 301 -43.29 -26.68 -9.31
CA VAL A 301 -44.13 -25.60 -8.78
C VAL A 301 -45.05 -25.17 -9.93
N GLY A 302 -46.28 -25.60 -9.93
CA GLY A 302 -47.20 -25.40 -11.05
C GLY A 302 -46.71 -26.09 -12.32
N LEU A 303 -46.52 -25.36 -13.39
CA LEU A 303 -45.98 -25.85 -14.68
C LEU A 303 -44.46 -25.74 -14.81
N ASN A 304 -43.79 -25.19 -13.81
CA ASN A 304 -42.36 -24.95 -13.86
C ASN A 304 -41.56 -25.93 -12.98
N ARG A 305 -40.40 -26.35 -13.48
CA ARG A 305 -39.37 -27.04 -12.68
C ARG A 305 -38.46 -26.01 -12.08
N VAL A 306 -38.36 -25.99 -10.74
CA VAL A 306 -37.46 -25.10 -9.99
C VAL A 306 -36.34 -25.95 -9.42
N ARG A 307 -35.09 -25.57 -9.70
CA ARG A 307 -33.88 -26.13 -9.09
C ARG A 307 -33.81 -25.60 -7.64
N LEU A 308 -33.62 -26.50 -6.71
CA LEU A 308 -33.39 -26.16 -5.31
C LEU A 308 -31.91 -26.43 -5.03
N ASP A 309 -31.14 -25.38 -4.86
CA ASP A 309 -29.75 -25.53 -4.49
C ASP A 309 -29.65 -25.87 -3.00
N GLU A 310 -28.73 -26.77 -2.64
CA GLU A 310 -28.49 -27.20 -1.25
C GLU A 310 -28.02 -26.03 -0.41
N TYR A 311 -27.22 -25.16 -1.00
CA TYR A 311 -26.72 -23.93 -0.39
C TYR A 311 -27.04 -22.72 -1.26
N PRO A 312 -27.47 -21.57 -0.67
CA PRO A 312 -27.70 -20.36 -1.42
C PRO A 312 -26.36 -19.78 -1.92
N VAL A 313 -26.26 -19.49 -3.21
CA VAL A 313 -25.02 -19.00 -3.85
C VAL A 313 -24.50 -17.71 -3.20
N ASP A 314 -25.41 -16.78 -2.85
CA ASP A 314 -25.01 -15.52 -2.20
C ASP A 314 -24.39 -15.76 -0.82
N GLY A 315 -24.93 -16.72 -0.05
CA GLY A 315 -24.37 -17.09 1.25
C GLY A 315 -23.01 -17.78 1.13
N LEU A 316 -22.81 -18.63 0.10
CA LEU A 316 -21.51 -19.23 -0.19
C LEU A 316 -20.47 -18.17 -0.58
N ARG A 317 -20.86 -17.23 -1.44
CA ARG A 317 -19.99 -16.12 -1.85
C ARG A 317 -19.54 -15.30 -0.66
N GLU A 318 -20.48 -14.89 0.19
CA GLU A 318 -20.17 -14.12 1.40
C GLU A 318 -19.23 -14.89 2.35
N ALA A 319 -19.48 -16.18 2.57
CA ALA A 319 -18.63 -17.02 3.41
C ALA A 319 -17.21 -17.15 2.85
N LEU A 320 -17.05 -17.35 1.53
CA LEU A 320 -15.75 -17.46 0.87
C LEU A 320 -15.00 -16.13 0.88
N VAL A 321 -15.69 -15.01 0.64
CA VAL A 321 -15.09 -13.66 0.73
C VAL A 321 -14.59 -13.41 2.15
N ASN A 322 -15.40 -13.69 3.17
CA ASN A 322 -15.01 -13.51 4.58
C ASN A 322 -13.86 -14.43 5.01
N ALA A 323 -13.72 -15.61 4.40
CA ALA A 323 -12.60 -16.51 4.67
C ALA A 323 -11.31 -16.09 3.97
N ALA A 324 -11.42 -15.31 2.89
CA ALA A 324 -10.28 -14.83 2.08
C ALA A 324 -9.76 -13.46 2.53
N ALA A 325 -10.58 -12.68 3.26
CA ALA A 325 -10.25 -11.38 3.82
C ALA A 325 -9.54 -11.51 5.17
#